data_f3709663bcb04a8da87ce2214374bd7e
#
_entry.id   f3709663bcb04a8da87ce2214374bd7e
#
_cell.length_a   1.000
_cell.length_b   1.000
_cell.length_c   1.000
_cell.angle_alpha   90.00
_cell.angle_beta   90.00
_cell.angle_gamma   90.00
#
_symmetry.space_group_name_H-M   'P 1'
#
loop_
_entity.id
_entity.type
_entity.pdbx_description
1 polymer ?
#
loop_
_entity_poly.entity_id
_entity_poly.type
_entity_poly.pdbx_seq_one_letter_code
_entity_poly.pdbx_strand_id
1 'polypeptide(L)'
;MSVHHKEEKIMKKIISMVLSAAMVLSLCACGSSKPAETTAAATQAAAETTAAEAAAETTAAVTEAAASAGIAKEDLKVGFVYIGDENEGYTAAHYAGAMAMKENLGLNDNQIIIKWNIPEDETCYDAAVDLADQGCQIIFSNSFGHETYIMQAAAEFPEVQFCHATGYQAAMSGLPNMHNYFTSVYESRYVSGVVAGMKLNEMIEDGTITADNAKIGYVGAFPFAEVISGFTSFFLGVRSVCPEATMNVTYTNSWASFDLEKEAAEALIADGCVLISQHADTTGAPTACEAAGVPCVGYNISMIATAPTQALTSASINWGPYVTYAVQSIIDGTEIVVDWCHGYAEGADKVTELNEAAVAAGTAEKVKEVEAAIIDGSLKVFDTAAWTVNGETLTTYEKNGIEYISDGYFHESEFASAPAFDILIDGITDLTK
;
A
#
# COMPACT_ATOMS: atom_id res chain seq x y z
N MET A 1 -37.90 -6.30 25.97
CA MET A 1 -38.65 -5.51 24.93
C MET A 1 -38.66 -4.00 25.20
N SER A 2 -37.70 -3.43 25.89
CA SER A 2 -37.74 -2.00 26.30
C SER A 2 -36.52 -1.18 25.89
N VAL A 3 -35.44 -1.77 25.44
CA VAL A 3 -34.20 -1.04 25.09
C VAL A 3 -34.16 -0.69 23.58
N HIS A 4 -34.55 -1.57 22.72
CA HIS A 4 -34.58 -1.33 21.26
C HIS A 4 -35.54 -0.20 20.79
N HIS A 5 -36.59 0.07 21.54
CA HIS A 5 -37.57 1.11 21.18
C HIS A 5 -37.11 2.54 21.55
N LYS A 6 -36.08 2.64 22.40
CA LYS A 6 -35.52 3.94 22.81
C LYS A 6 -34.42 4.43 21.84
N GLU A 7 -33.66 3.53 21.29
CA GLU A 7 -32.60 3.82 20.32
C GLU A 7 -33.18 4.24 18.96
N GLU A 8 -34.25 3.59 18.53
CA GLU A 8 -34.95 3.96 17.27
C GLU A 8 -35.56 5.38 17.31
N LYS A 9 -36.00 5.84 18.47
CA LYS A 9 -36.52 7.21 18.65
C LYS A 9 -35.44 8.29 18.69
N ILE A 10 -34.22 7.96 19.16
CA ILE A 10 -33.09 8.88 19.19
C ILE A 10 -32.53 9.03 17.78
N MET A 11 -32.39 7.96 17.01
CA MET A 11 -31.92 8.00 15.63
C MET A 11 -32.85 8.76 14.70
N LYS A 12 -34.17 8.61 14.85
CA LYS A 12 -35.18 9.41 14.07
C LYS A 12 -35.17 10.90 14.42
N LYS A 13 -34.78 11.30 15.63
CA LYS A 13 -34.63 12.72 16.01
C LYS A 13 -33.35 13.34 15.46
N ILE A 14 -32.27 12.60 15.36
CA ILE A 14 -31.00 13.09 14.78
C ILE A 14 -31.13 13.26 13.26
N ILE A 15 -31.78 12.35 12.56
CA ILE A 15 -32.04 12.44 11.11
C ILE A 15 -33.00 13.63 10.79
N SER A 16 -33.97 13.93 11.66
CA SER A 16 -34.87 15.06 11.48
C SER A 16 -34.20 16.43 11.73
N MET A 17 -33.14 16.51 12.53
CA MET A 17 -32.40 17.75 12.79
C MET A 17 -31.40 18.09 11.67
N VAL A 18 -30.84 17.09 10.98
CA VAL A 18 -29.93 17.30 9.86
C VAL A 18 -30.67 17.74 8.58
N LEU A 19 -31.90 17.29 8.36
CA LEU A 19 -32.70 17.72 7.20
C LEU A 19 -33.30 19.16 7.34
N SER A 20 -33.33 19.72 8.54
CA SER A 20 -33.88 21.09 8.74
C SER A 20 -32.83 22.20 8.56
N ALA A 21 -31.57 21.90 8.51
CA ALA A 21 -30.49 22.88 8.32
C ALA A 21 -30.12 23.14 6.84
N ALA A 22 -30.61 22.32 5.90
CA ALA A 22 -30.30 22.42 4.47
C ALA A 22 -31.30 23.22 3.63
N MET A 23 -32.36 23.85 4.22
CA MET A 23 -33.45 24.51 3.48
C MET A 23 -33.57 26.04 3.68
N VAL A 24 -32.53 26.74 4.16
CA VAL A 24 -32.65 28.21 4.41
C VAL A 24 -31.71 29.06 3.53
N LEU A 25 -31.03 28.52 2.54
CA LEU A 25 -30.10 29.30 1.69
C LEU A 25 -30.40 29.21 0.19
N SER A 26 -31.65 29.44 -0.23
CA SER A 26 -31.95 29.69 -1.64
C SER A 26 -33.25 30.45 -1.81
N LEU A 27 -33.20 31.78 -1.61
CA LEU A 27 -34.21 32.71 -2.13
C LEU A 27 -33.67 34.15 -1.94
N CYS A 28 -33.05 34.70 -2.98
CA CYS A 28 -33.07 36.13 -3.35
C CYS A 28 -32.10 36.37 -4.51
N ALA A 29 -32.61 36.45 -5.71
CA ALA A 29 -32.30 37.45 -6.72
C ALA A 29 -33.03 37.14 -8.04
N CYS A 30 -34.14 37.81 -8.25
CA CYS A 30 -34.68 38.08 -9.58
C CYS A 30 -34.94 39.59 -9.66
N GLY A 31 -34.41 40.23 -10.72
CA GLY A 31 -34.70 41.63 -11.01
C GLY A 31 -33.92 42.09 -12.25
N SER A 32 -34.64 42.10 -13.39
CA SER A 32 -34.22 42.47 -14.74
C SER A 32 -34.02 43.97 -14.93
N SER A 33 -33.11 44.40 -15.79
CA SER A 33 -33.38 45.21 -17.00
C SER A 33 -32.08 45.73 -17.65
N LYS A 34 -31.98 45.58 -18.98
CA LYS A 34 -31.11 46.26 -19.97
C LYS A 34 -31.81 47.56 -20.45
N PRO A 35 -31.23 48.45 -21.32
CA PRO A 35 -29.89 48.65 -21.83
C PRO A 35 -29.44 50.15 -21.90
N ALA A 36 -28.20 50.46 -22.27
CA ALA A 36 -27.86 51.45 -23.30
C ALA A 36 -26.33 51.61 -23.47
N GLU A 37 -25.93 51.63 -24.75
CA GLU A 37 -24.63 51.99 -25.29
C GLU A 37 -24.26 53.46 -25.04
N THR A 38 -22.96 53.78 -24.94
CA THR A 38 -22.30 54.78 -25.82
C THR A 38 -20.78 54.81 -25.63
N THR A 39 -20.15 54.87 -26.78
CA THR A 39 -18.78 55.11 -27.21
C THR A 39 -18.00 56.26 -26.57
N ALA A 40 -16.68 56.11 -26.49
CA ALA A 40 -15.56 56.93 -26.99
C ALA A 40 -14.31 56.70 -26.18
N ALA A 41 -13.29 56.06 -26.71
CA ALA A 41 -12.12 56.58 -27.46
C ALA A 41 -11.11 57.39 -26.62
N ALA A 42 -9.92 56.81 -26.54
CA ALA A 42 -8.58 57.38 -26.56
C ALA A 42 -8.12 58.38 -25.48
N THR A 43 -7.08 58.04 -24.78
CA THR A 43 -5.76 58.71 -24.98
C THR A 43 -4.63 57.91 -24.26
N GLN A 44 -3.59 57.56 -25.00
CA GLN A 44 -2.27 57.15 -24.51
C GLN A 44 -1.57 58.36 -23.86
N ALA A 45 -0.83 58.15 -22.79
CA ALA A 45 0.55 58.64 -22.66
C ALA A 45 1.18 58.22 -21.33
N ALA A 46 2.24 57.48 -21.42
CA ALA A 46 3.50 57.55 -20.68
C ALA A 46 3.51 57.87 -19.19
N ALA A 47 3.90 56.87 -18.42
CA ALA A 47 4.87 57.03 -17.32
C ALA A 47 5.59 55.66 -17.13
N GLU A 48 6.59 55.38 -17.96
CA GLU A 48 7.76 54.64 -17.53
C GLU A 48 8.47 55.51 -16.51
N THR A 49 8.69 54.97 -15.31
CA THR A 49 9.97 54.97 -14.60
C THR A 49 9.76 54.51 -13.16
N THR A 50 10.68 53.64 -12.67
CA THR A 50 11.00 53.31 -11.27
C THR A 50 10.05 52.40 -10.52
N ALA A 51 10.18 51.11 -10.79
CA ALA A 51 9.90 50.05 -9.80
C ALA A 51 10.84 48.87 -10.01
N ALA A 52 12.12 49.17 -10.14
CA ALA A 52 13.23 48.24 -10.00
C ALA A 52 14.00 48.67 -8.79
N GLU A 53 13.64 48.11 -7.61
CA GLU A 53 14.42 48.08 -6.36
C GLU A 53 13.49 47.89 -5.15
N ALA A 54 12.90 46.70 -5.04
CA ALA A 54 12.34 46.14 -3.80
C ALA A 54 12.03 44.64 -3.96
N ALA A 55 12.84 43.92 -4.71
CA ALA A 55 12.90 42.44 -4.64
C ALA A 55 14.24 42.08 -3.98
N ALA A 56 14.48 42.65 -2.84
CA ALA A 56 15.58 42.28 -1.98
C ALA A 56 15.03 41.38 -0.87
N GLU A 57 15.50 40.15 -0.93
CA GLU A 57 15.79 39.32 0.24
C GLU A 57 14.66 39.14 1.27
N THR A 58 13.65 38.30 0.90
CA THR A 58 13.14 37.40 1.90
C THR A 58 13.76 36.01 1.59
N THR A 59 15.05 35.90 1.87
CA THR A 59 15.61 34.61 2.25
C THR A 59 14.88 34.25 3.52
N ALA A 60 13.85 33.44 3.40
CA ALA A 60 13.37 32.66 4.50
C ALA A 60 14.61 31.93 5.03
N ALA A 61 15.04 32.31 6.20
CA ALA A 61 15.96 31.51 6.97
C ALA A 61 15.26 30.16 7.12
N VAL A 62 15.73 29.18 6.37
CA VAL A 62 15.59 27.79 6.73
C VAL A 62 16.32 27.74 8.08
N THR A 63 15.56 27.75 9.16
CA THR A 63 16.06 27.38 10.48
C THR A 63 16.54 25.95 10.25
N GLU A 64 17.84 25.76 10.14
CA GLU A 64 18.47 24.46 10.34
C GLU A 64 17.89 23.96 11.66
N ALA A 65 17.02 22.98 11.60
CA ALA A 65 16.55 22.28 12.78
C ALA A 65 17.81 21.75 13.44
N ALA A 66 18.06 22.18 14.67
CA ALA A 66 19.22 21.72 15.40
C ALA A 66 19.11 20.19 15.45
N ALA A 67 20.08 19.50 14.86
CA ALA A 67 20.18 18.06 14.94
C ALA A 67 20.02 17.68 16.42
N SER A 68 19.02 16.87 16.73
CA SER A 68 18.82 16.39 18.09
C SER A 68 20.08 15.61 18.48
N ALA A 69 20.54 15.74 19.71
CA ALA A 69 21.61 14.87 20.16
C ALA A 69 21.09 13.43 20.08
N GLY A 70 21.76 12.57 19.31
CA GLY A 70 21.39 11.18 19.18
C GLY A 70 21.32 10.49 20.54
N ILE A 71 20.61 9.36 20.59
CA ILE A 71 20.41 8.58 21.82
C ILE A 71 21.50 7.51 21.91
N ALA A 72 22.10 7.36 23.11
CA ALA A 72 23.03 6.27 23.33
C ALA A 72 22.31 4.92 23.10
N LYS A 73 22.93 4.04 22.32
CA LYS A 73 22.31 2.78 21.88
C LYS A 73 21.83 1.92 23.06
N GLU A 74 22.55 1.94 24.19
CA GLU A 74 22.19 1.22 25.42
C GLU A 74 20.91 1.74 26.10
N ASP A 75 20.53 3.01 25.86
CA ASP A 75 19.35 3.64 26.44
C ASP A 75 18.12 3.56 25.52
N LEU A 76 18.31 3.11 24.27
CA LEU A 76 17.25 3.04 23.27
C LEU A 76 16.25 1.93 23.61
N LYS A 77 14.96 2.25 23.47
CA LYS A 77 13.85 1.30 23.43
C LYS A 77 13.00 1.52 22.20
N VAL A 78 12.64 0.45 21.55
CA VAL A 78 11.83 0.43 20.32
C VAL A 78 10.51 -0.29 20.62
N GLY A 79 9.39 0.37 20.34
CA GLY A 79 8.04 -0.15 20.52
C GLY A 79 7.42 -0.63 19.21
N PHE A 80 6.61 -1.67 19.27
CA PHE A 80 5.83 -2.16 18.15
C PHE A 80 4.38 -2.43 18.55
N VAL A 81 3.45 -1.97 17.72
CA VAL A 81 2.00 -2.20 17.82
C VAL A 81 1.57 -3.02 16.61
N TYR A 82 1.28 -4.29 16.80
CA TYR A 82 0.94 -5.23 15.74
C TYR A 82 -0.51 -5.68 15.81
N ILE A 83 -1.18 -5.70 14.64
CA ILE A 83 -2.59 -6.12 14.47
C ILE A 83 -2.79 -7.60 14.81
N GLY A 84 -1.84 -8.44 14.48
CA GLY A 84 -1.84 -9.88 14.69
C GLY A 84 -0.68 -10.34 15.56
N ASP A 85 -0.29 -11.59 15.37
CA ASP A 85 0.89 -12.20 15.98
C ASP A 85 1.76 -12.90 14.93
N GLU A 86 2.79 -13.62 15.37
CA GLU A 86 3.74 -14.31 14.49
C GLU A 86 3.16 -15.45 13.64
N ASN A 87 1.90 -15.82 13.87
CA ASN A 87 1.20 -16.85 13.09
C ASN A 87 0.39 -16.26 11.92
N GLU A 88 0.19 -14.94 11.90
CA GLU A 88 -0.46 -14.22 10.83
C GLU A 88 0.64 -13.69 9.88
N GLY A 89 0.50 -13.91 8.56
CA GLY A 89 1.58 -13.73 7.59
C GLY A 89 2.11 -12.30 7.48
N TYR A 90 1.24 -11.30 7.49
CA TYR A 90 1.61 -9.89 7.42
C TYR A 90 2.38 -9.45 8.67
N THR A 91 1.85 -9.76 9.86
CA THR A 91 2.51 -9.45 11.12
C THR A 91 3.82 -10.22 11.29
N ALA A 92 3.89 -11.48 10.83
CA ALA A 92 5.13 -12.27 10.83
C ALA A 92 6.23 -11.61 9.99
N ALA A 93 5.89 -11.03 8.82
CA ALA A 93 6.83 -10.30 7.99
C ALA A 93 7.35 -9.02 8.68
N HIS A 94 6.48 -8.27 9.35
CA HIS A 94 6.86 -7.10 10.16
C HIS A 94 7.77 -7.48 11.34
N TYR A 95 7.41 -8.57 12.04
CA TYR A 95 8.22 -9.09 13.14
C TYR A 95 9.61 -9.52 12.67
N ALA A 96 9.70 -10.18 11.52
CA ALA A 96 10.99 -10.52 10.92
C ALA A 96 11.83 -9.26 10.63
N GLY A 97 11.20 -8.18 10.14
CA GLY A 97 11.85 -6.88 9.95
C GLY A 97 12.36 -6.26 11.24
N ALA A 98 11.58 -6.32 12.31
CA ALA A 98 11.99 -5.87 13.64
C ALA A 98 13.18 -6.67 14.19
N MET A 99 13.19 -8.00 13.99
CA MET A 99 14.31 -8.86 14.41
C MET A 99 15.57 -8.62 13.57
N ALA A 100 15.41 -8.38 12.26
CA ALA A 100 16.53 -7.99 11.41
C ALA A 100 17.15 -6.65 11.86
N MET A 101 16.34 -5.64 12.17
CA MET A 101 16.80 -4.36 12.75
C MET A 101 17.55 -4.59 14.06
N LYS A 102 16.98 -5.39 14.98
CA LYS A 102 17.62 -5.72 16.25
C LYS A 102 19.01 -6.34 16.04
N GLU A 103 19.14 -7.26 15.09
CA GLU A 103 20.42 -7.91 14.75
C GLU A 103 21.39 -6.91 14.10
N ASN A 104 20.94 -6.16 13.08
CA ASN A 104 21.75 -5.18 12.36
C ASN A 104 22.34 -4.11 13.28
N LEU A 105 21.55 -3.66 14.25
CA LEU A 105 21.97 -2.62 15.20
C LEU A 105 22.59 -3.20 16.47
N GLY A 106 22.56 -4.52 16.67
CA GLY A 106 23.07 -5.20 17.85
C GLY A 106 22.37 -4.76 19.14
N LEU A 107 21.01 -4.68 19.09
CA LEU A 107 20.17 -4.38 20.25
C LEU A 107 19.90 -5.66 21.06
N ASN A 108 19.55 -5.48 22.35
CA ASN A 108 19.20 -6.56 23.26
C ASN A 108 17.66 -6.77 23.28
N ASP A 109 17.21 -7.95 23.75
CA ASP A 109 15.78 -8.28 23.82
C ASP A 109 14.97 -7.30 24.67
N ASN A 110 15.55 -6.77 25.76
CA ASN A 110 14.89 -5.83 26.64
C ASN A 110 14.72 -4.41 26.05
N GLN A 111 15.29 -4.16 24.87
CA GLN A 111 15.14 -2.91 24.13
C GLN A 111 13.98 -2.97 23.13
N ILE A 112 13.40 -4.14 22.90
CA ILE A 112 12.31 -4.37 21.96
C ILE A 112 11.04 -4.70 22.76
N ILE A 113 10.01 -3.88 22.62
CA ILE A 113 8.73 -4.06 23.32
C ILE A 113 7.62 -4.18 22.28
N ILE A 114 6.89 -5.29 22.30
CA ILE A 114 5.87 -5.59 21.29
C ILE A 114 4.51 -5.75 21.95
N LYS A 115 3.50 -5.10 21.35
CA LYS A 115 2.08 -5.26 21.64
C LYS A 115 1.45 -6.05 20.50
N TRP A 116 1.04 -7.28 20.80
CA TRP A 116 0.45 -8.19 19.84
C TRP A 116 -1.08 -8.13 19.84
N ASN A 117 -1.71 -8.46 18.71
CA ASN A 117 -3.16 -8.58 18.56
C ASN A 117 -3.89 -7.30 18.98
N ILE A 118 -3.39 -6.15 18.56
CA ILE A 118 -3.99 -4.85 18.82
C ILE A 118 -4.95 -4.52 17.68
N PRO A 119 -6.27 -4.46 17.91
CA PRO A 119 -7.24 -4.17 16.86
C PRO A 119 -7.18 -2.72 16.37
N GLU A 120 -7.84 -2.46 15.24
CA GLU A 120 -7.95 -1.13 14.61
C GLU A 120 -9.00 -0.25 15.33
N ASP A 121 -8.84 -0.06 16.63
CA ASP A 121 -9.71 0.75 17.48
C ASP A 121 -8.91 1.53 18.54
N GLU A 122 -9.58 2.13 19.51
CA GLU A 122 -8.97 2.95 20.58
C GLU A 122 -7.90 2.21 21.39
N THR A 123 -7.92 0.87 21.42
CA THR A 123 -6.87 0.10 22.10
C THR A 123 -5.51 0.24 21.42
N CYS A 124 -5.46 0.65 20.15
CA CYS A 124 -4.21 1.00 19.45
C CYS A 124 -3.57 2.26 20.05
N TYR A 125 -4.37 3.29 20.35
CA TYR A 125 -3.89 4.49 21.05
C TYR A 125 -3.37 4.12 22.45
N ASP A 126 -4.14 3.35 23.22
CA ASP A 126 -3.72 2.93 24.57
C ASP A 126 -2.41 2.12 24.55
N ALA A 127 -2.23 1.26 23.53
CA ALA A 127 -1.00 0.49 23.35
C ALA A 127 0.21 1.39 23.02
N ALA A 128 0.01 2.40 22.17
CA ALA A 128 1.05 3.37 21.80
C ALA A 128 1.45 4.24 23.01
N VAL A 129 0.48 4.73 23.78
CA VAL A 129 0.71 5.47 25.03
C VAL A 129 1.49 4.63 26.04
N ASP A 130 1.08 3.37 26.26
CA ASP A 130 1.80 2.47 27.18
C ASP A 130 3.25 2.23 26.74
N LEU A 131 3.53 2.15 25.44
CA LEU A 131 4.91 2.04 24.94
C LEU A 131 5.71 3.33 25.16
N ALA A 132 5.10 4.49 24.96
CA ALA A 132 5.72 5.78 25.25
C ALA A 132 6.03 5.94 26.75
N ASP A 133 5.09 5.59 27.63
CA ASP A 133 5.26 5.58 29.10
C ASP A 133 6.34 4.60 29.57
N GLN A 134 6.56 3.50 28.83
CA GLN A 134 7.67 2.57 29.09
C GLN A 134 9.03 3.12 28.61
N GLY A 135 9.03 4.31 28.01
CA GLY A 135 10.22 5.02 27.57
C GLY A 135 10.71 4.56 26.18
N CYS A 136 9.83 4.11 25.29
CA CYS A 136 10.18 3.94 23.88
C CYS A 136 10.41 5.31 23.22
N GLN A 137 11.50 5.46 22.48
CA GLN A 137 11.80 6.69 21.73
C GLN A 137 11.28 6.63 20.29
N ILE A 138 10.95 5.43 19.81
CA ILE A 138 10.34 5.21 18.51
C ILE A 138 9.34 4.05 18.61
N ILE A 139 8.18 4.24 18.00
CA ILE A 139 7.07 3.29 18.03
C ILE A 139 6.60 3.05 16.60
N PHE A 140 6.53 1.77 16.20
CA PHE A 140 6.05 1.34 14.90
C PHE A 140 4.67 0.72 15.02
N SER A 141 3.80 0.94 14.03
CA SER A 141 2.52 0.26 13.92
C SER A 141 2.31 -0.24 12.48
N ASN A 142 1.62 -1.38 12.33
CA ASN A 142 1.59 -2.08 11.05
C ASN A 142 0.23 -2.13 10.35
N SER A 143 -0.88 -1.78 10.98
CA SER A 143 -2.19 -1.93 10.34
C SER A 143 -2.75 -0.62 9.83
N PHE A 144 -3.43 -0.65 8.65
CA PHE A 144 -4.00 0.52 7.99
C PHE A 144 -4.90 1.35 8.92
N GLY A 145 -5.79 0.69 9.67
CA GLY A 145 -6.71 1.37 10.59
C GLY A 145 -6.07 1.88 11.88
N HIS A 146 -4.81 1.58 12.15
CA HIS A 146 -4.07 2.13 13.30
C HIS A 146 -3.72 3.61 13.13
N GLU A 147 -3.64 4.15 11.90
CA GLU A 147 -3.05 5.46 11.61
C GLU A 147 -3.62 6.60 12.46
N THR A 148 -4.96 6.71 12.53
CA THR A 148 -5.63 7.76 13.31
C THR A 148 -5.28 7.71 14.80
N TYR A 149 -5.16 6.53 15.36
CA TYR A 149 -4.84 6.31 16.78
C TYR A 149 -3.37 6.60 17.08
N ILE A 150 -2.48 6.22 16.18
CA ILE A 150 -1.05 6.52 16.26
C ILE A 150 -0.81 8.03 16.15
N MET A 151 -1.52 8.74 15.27
CA MET A 151 -1.45 10.20 15.17
C MET A 151 -1.91 10.90 16.45
N GLN A 152 -2.91 10.37 17.16
CA GLN A 152 -3.33 10.89 18.46
C GLN A 152 -2.22 10.75 19.49
N ALA A 153 -1.56 9.59 19.57
CA ALA A 153 -0.41 9.38 20.44
C ALA A 153 0.78 10.29 20.06
N ALA A 154 1.05 10.46 18.76
CA ALA A 154 2.12 11.34 18.27
C ALA A 154 1.89 12.83 18.68
N ALA A 155 0.64 13.27 18.70
CA ALA A 155 0.30 14.62 19.16
C ALA A 155 0.50 14.81 20.67
N GLU A 156 0.36 13.76 21.48
CA GLU A 156 0.52 13.79 22.93
C GLU A 156 1.97 13.63 23.37
N PHE A 157 2.78 12.86 22.62
CA PHE A 157 4.19 12.55 22.93
C PHE A 157 5.12 13.11 21.85
N PRO A 158 5.31 14.43 21.75
CA PRO A 158 6.10 15.06 20.68
C PRO A 158 7.59 14.69 20.68
N GLU A 159 8.11 14.13 21.77
CA GLU A 159 9.49 13.63 21.89
C GLU A 159 9.68 12.20 21.40
N VAL A 160 8.59 11.45 21.16
CA VAL A 160 8.60 10.08 20.64
C VAL A 160 8.33 10.11 19.15
N GLN A 161 9.08 9.33 18.37
CA GLN A 161 8.83 9.18 16.95
C GLN A 161 7.81 8.05 16.68
N PHE A 162 6.85 8.29 15.82
CA PHE A 162 5.82 7.33 15.46
C PHE A 162 5.87 7.02 13.96
N CYS A 163 6.05 5.74 13.63
CA CYS A 163 6.16 5.25 12.27
C CYS A 163 4.99 4.32 11.96
N HIS A 164 4.19 4.65 10.97
CA HIS A 164 3.00 3.88 10.63
C HIS A 164 3.11 3.32 9.20
N ALA A 165 3.04 1.99 9.07
CA ALA A 165 3.00 1.31 7.77
C ALA A 165 1.64 1.49 7.10
N THR A 166 1.62 1.55 5.77
CA THR A 166 0.41 1.64 4.93
C THR A 166 -0.37 2.96 5.05
N GLY A 167 0.04 3.88 5.91
CA GLY A 167 -0.63 5.17 6.11
C GLY A 167 -0.31 6.19 5.01
N TYR A 168 -1.02 7.31 5.06
CA TYR A 168 -0.89 8.39 4.06
C TYR A 168 -1.07 9.79 4.66
N GLN A 169 -1.25 9.92 5.96
CA GLN A 169 -1.63 11.19 6.59
C GLN A 169 -0.45 11.95 7.21
N ALA A 170 0.71 11.32 7.39
CA ALA A 170 1.85 11.94 8.10
C ALA A 170 2.23 13.30 7.51
N ALA A 171 2.41 13.39 6.19
CA ALA A 171 2.79 14.64 5.51
C ALA A 171 1.75 15.77 5.65
N MET A 172 0.48 15.42 5.90
CA MET A 172 -0.64 16.38 6.04
C MET A 172 -0.97 16.68 7.51
N SER A 173 -0.48 15.86 8.44
CA SER A 173 -0.82 15.95 9.87
C SER A 173 -0.28 17.20 10.56
N GLY A 174 0.82 17.75 10.08
CA GLY A 174 1.57 18.82 10.75
C GLY A 174 2.33 18.34 12.01
N LEU A 175 2.41 17.04 12.25
CA LEU A 175 3.14 16.44 13.37
C LEU A 175 4.57 16.08 12.91
N PRO A 176 5.60 16.70 13.48
CA PRO A 176 6.99 16.49 13.04
C PRO A 176 7.55 15.11 13.43
N ASN A 177 6.86 14.40 14.31
CA ASN A 177 7.23 13.10 14.84
C ASN A 177 6.34 11.96 14.31
N MET A 178 5.57 12.22 13.24
CA MET A 178 4.73 11.21 12.56
C MET A 178 5.29 10.89 11.18
N HIS A 179 5.47 9.62 10.89
CA HIS A 179 6.06 9.13 9.64
C HIS A 179 5.21 8.01 9.05
N ASN A 180 4.99 8.05 7.73
CA ASN A 180 4.45 6.92 7.00
C ASN A 180 5.57 6.15 6.30
N TYR A 181 5.36 4.85 6.09
CA TYR A 181 6.26 4.02 5.30
C TYR A 181 5.50 2.88 4.64
N PHE A 182 5.93 2.58 3.44
CA PHE A 182 5.52 1.39 2.70
C PHE A 182 6.63 1.00 1.74
N THR A 183 6.40 0.01 0.87
CA THR A 183 7.38 -0.37 -0.14
C THR A 183 6.76 -0.32 -1.53
N SER A 184 7.61 -0.38 -2.55
CA SER A 184 7.18 -0.56 -3.94
C SER A 184 6.73 -2.01 -4.18
N VAL A 185 5.84 -2.54 -3.30
CA VAL A 185 5.43 -3.95 -3.30
C VAL A 185 4.91 -4.44 -4.65
N TYR A 186 4.45 -3.53 -5.51
CA TYR A 186 4.07 -3.82 -6.89
C TYR A 186 5.24 -4.42 -7.69
N GLU A 187 6.50 -4.15 -7.33
CA GLU A 187 7.67 -4.74 -7.96
C GLU A 187 7.74 -6.25 -7.67
N SER A 188 7.61 -6.65 -6.40
CA SER A 188 7.58 -8.07 -6.01
C SER A 188 6.33 -8.79 -6.53
N ARG A 189 5.20 -8.08 -6.62
CA ARG A 189 3.98 -8.59 -7.27
C ARG A 189 4.22 -8.89 -8.74
N TYR A 190 4.88 -7.98 -9.47
CA TYR A 190 5.23 -8.20 -10.88
C TYR A 190 6.17 -9.42 -11.05
N VAL A 191 7.24 -9.51 -10.25
CA VAL A 191 8.17 -10.64 -10.29
C VAL A 191 7.45 -11.97 -10.02
N SER A 192 6.60 -12.01 -8.99
CA SER A 192 5.80 -13.20 -8.67
C SER A 192 4.77 -13.53 -9.78
N GLY A 193 4.29 -12.52 -10.48
CA GLY A 193 3.47 -12.66 -11.67
C GLY A 193 4.23 -13.33 -12.82
N VAL A 194 5.49 -12.98 -13.04
CA VAL A 194 6.35 -13.66 -14.02
C VAL A 194 6.50 -15.15 -13.70
N VAL A 195 6.69 -15.50 -12.42
CA VAL A 195 6.73 -16.91 -11.97
C VAL A 195 5.43 -17.64 -12.31
N ALA A 196 4.28 -17.01 -12.04
CA ALA A 196 2.97 -17.56 -12.38
C ALA A 196 2.77 -17.72 -13.90
N GLY A 197 3.18 -16.73 -14.70
CA GLY A 197 3.07 -16.78 -16.15
C GLY A 197 3.95 -17.87 -16.78
N MET A 198 5.15 -18.10 -16.26
CA MET A 198 6.00 -19.23 -16.67
C MET A 198 5.35 -20.57 -16.37
N LYS A 199 4.67 -20.70 -15.22
CA LYS A 199 3.91 -21.92 -14.88
C LYS A 199 2.72 -22.13 -15.80
N LEU A 200 1.99 -21.08 -16.15
CA LEU A 200 0.91 -21.16 -17.13
C LEU A 200 1.41 -21.64 -18.50
N ASN A 201 2.55 -21.12 -18.97
CA ASN A 201 3.17 -21.58 -20.22
C ASN A 201 3.56 -23.05 -20.17
N GLU A 202 4.16 -23.51 -19.06
CA GLU A 202 4.46 -24.95 -18.88
C GLU A 202 3.19 -25.79 -18.98
N MET A 203 2.07 -25.36 -18.33
CA MET A 203 0.79 -26.07 -18.37
C MET A 203 0.14 -26.04 -19.77
N ILE A 204 0.38 -25.01 -20.57
CA ILE A 204 -0.05 -24.95 -21.99
C ILE A 204 0.80 -25.89 -22.84
N GLU A 205 2.11 -25.88 -22.66
CA GLU A 205 3.06 -26.69 -23.43
C GLU A 205 2.87 -28.20 -23.20
N ASP A 206 2.58 -28.61 -21.98
CA ASP A 206 2.35 -30.01 -21.62
C ASP A 206 0.90 -30.47 -21.89
N GLY A 207 0.01 -29.55 -22.28
CA GLY A 207 -1.37 -29.80 -22.60
C GLY A 207 -2.33 -29.96 -21.42
N THR A 208 -1.89 -29.59 -20.22
CA THR A 208 -2.74 -29.55 -19.00
C THR A 208 -3.86 -28.53 -19.15
N ILE A 209 -3.57 -27.40 -19.79
CA ILE A 209 -4.54 -26.35 -20.15
C ILE A 209 -4.36 -25.94 -21.62
N THR A 210 -5.30 -25.16 -22.15
CA THR A 210 -5.13 -24.45 -23.43
C THR A 210 -4.88 -22.97 -23.17
N ALA A 211 -4.30 -22.25 -24.14
CA ALA A 211 -4.07 -20.82 -24.05
C ALA A 211 -5.35 -20.04 -23.70
N ASP A 212 -6.49 -20.39 -24.30
CA ASP A 212 -7.79 -19.76 -24.03
C ASP A 212 -8.30 -20.01 -22.59
N ASN A 213 -7.72 -20.97 -21.87
CA ASN A 213 -8.07 -21.31 -20.49
C ASN A 213 -7.03 -20.85 -19.47
N ALA A 214 -6.04 -20.05 -19.87
CA ALA A 214 -5.04 -19.46 -18.95
C ALA A 214 -5.69 -18.38 -18.08
N LYS A 215 -6.64 -18.79 -17.22
CA LYS A 215 -7.42 -17.92 -16.35
C LYS A 215 -6.93 -18.01 -14.92
N ILE A 216 -6.55 -16.87 -14.36
CA ILE A 216 -6.06 -16.74 -12.98
C ILE A 216 -7.20 -16.31 -12.08
N GLY A 217 -7.25 -16.81 -10.85
CA GLY A 217 -8.07 -16.29 -9.77
C GLY A 217 -7.23 -15.43 -8.82
N TYR A 218 -7.76 -14.31 -8.37
CA TYR A 218 -7.10 -13.46 -7.38
C TYR A 218 -8.03 -13.18 -6.19
N VAL A 219 -7.57 -13.54 -4.99
CA VAL A 219 -8.29 -13.32 -3.74
C VAL A 219 -7.78 -12.04 -3.11
N GLY A 220 -8.52 -10.94 -3.25
CA GLY A 220 -8.24 -9.66 -2.62
C GLY A 220 -8.89 -9.52 -1.26
N ALA A 221 -8.33 -8.66 -0.39
CA ALA A 221 -8.96 -8.29 0.87
C ALA A 221 -10.06 -7.24 0.65
N PHE A 222 -9.70 -6.08 0.14
CA PHE A 222 -10.61 -4.95 -0.13
C PHE A 222 -10.31 -4.32 -1.49
N PRO A 223 -11.28 -3.58 -2.11
CA PRO A 223 -11.05 -2.87 -3.36
C PRO A 223 -10.31 -1.52 -3.15
N PHE A 224 -9.22 -1.54 -2.39
CA PHE A 224 -8.36 -0.39 -2.17
C PHE A 224 -7.24 -0.30 -3.23
N ALA A 225 -6.69 0.89 -3.43
CA ALA A 225 -5.61 1.10 -4.40
C ALA A 225 -4.42 0.15 -4.17
N GLU A 226 -4.03 -0.13 -2.94
CA GLU A 226 -2.99 -1.08 -2.59
C GLU A 226 -3.25 -2.48 -3.19
N VAL A 227 -4.48 -2.98 -3.06
CA VAL A 227 -4.88 -4.31 -3.57
C VAL A 227 -4.99 -4.28 -5.09
N ILE A 228 -5.53 -3.19 -5.67
CA ILE A 228 -5.67 -3.02 -7.12
C ILE A 228 -4.30 -2.90 -7.79
N SER A 229 -3.41 -2.09 -7.26
CA SER A 229 -2.01 -2.00 -7.67
C SER A 229 -1.33 -3.37 -7.61
N GLY A 230 -1.52 -4.08 -6.49
CA GLY A 230 -0.94 -5.41 -6.27
C GLY A 230 -1.40 -6.45 -7.29
N PHE A 231 -2.69 -6.61 -7.54
CA PHE A 231 -3.14 -7.59 -8.51
C PHE A 231 -2.88 -7.16 -9.97
N THR A 232 -2.90 -5.86 -10.24
CA THR A 232 -2.61 -5.37 -11.59
C THR A 232 -1.13 -5.58 -11.94
N SER A 233 -0.20 -5.25 -11.04
CA SER A 233 1.22 -5.50 -11.26
C SER A 233 1.55 -6.99 -11.39
N PHE A 234 0.92 -7.85 -10.56
CA PHE A 234 1.00 -9.30 -10.71
C PHE A 234 0.53 -9.74 -12.09
N PHE A 235 -0.63 -9.28 -12.55
CA PHE A 235 -1.19 -9.62 -13.85
C PHE A 235 -0.31 -9.15 -15.01
N LEU A 236 0.28 -7.95 -14.92
CA LEU A 236 1.24 -7.45 -15.92
C LEU A 236 2.49 -8.33 -15.95
N GLY A 237 2.98 -8.79 -14.81
CA GLY A 237 4.08 -9.76 -14.73
C GLY A 237 3.72 -11.08 -15.42
N VAL A 238 2.52 -11.63 -15.18
CA VAL A 238 2.02 -12.82 -15.87
C VAL A 238 2.00 -12.60 -17.38
N ARG A 239 1.39 -11.50 -17.84
CA ARG A 239 1.22 -11.23 -19.29
C ARG A 239 2.52 -10.89 -20.00
N SER A 240 3.56 -10.51 -19.29
CA SER A 240 4.88 -10.30 -19.88
C SER A 240 5.49 -11.58 -20.47
N VAL A 241 5.03 -12.75 -19.99
CA VAL A 241 5.50 -14.07 -20.46
C VAL A 241 4.37 -14.95 -20.99
N CYS A 242 3.13 -14.78 -20.55
CA CYS A 242 1.91 -15.50 -21.00
C CYS A 242 0.84 -14.48 -21.42
N PRO A 243 0.93 -13.91 -22.64
CA PRO A 243 0.04 -12.81 -23.10
C PRO A 243 -1.44 -13.13 -23.13
N GLU A 244 -1.79 -14.41 -23.29
CA GLU A 244 -3.16 -14.92 -23.38
C GLU A 244 -3.89 -14.91 -22.03
N ALA A 245 -3.15 -14.80 -20.92
CA ALA A 245 -3.72 -14.87 -19.59
C ALA A 245 -4.80 -13.82 -19.33
N THR A 246 -5.84 -14.25 -18.63
CA THR A 246 -6.91 -13.41 -18.07
C THR A 246 -6.99 -13.60 -16.56
N MET A 247 -7.64 -12.68 -15.85
CA MET A 247 -7.73 -12.75 -14.40
C MET A 247 -9.13 -12.39 -13.89
N ASN A 248 -9.65 -13.21 -12.97
CA ASN A 248 -10.85 -12.93 -12.18
C ASN A 248 -10.42 -12.53 -10.76
N VAL A 249 -10.98 -11.44 -10.26
CA VAL A 249 -10.72 -10.93 -8.90
C VAL A 249 -12.00 -10.99 -8.07
N THR A 250 -11.89 -11.43 -6.83
CA THR A 250 -12.94 -11.35 -5.81
C THR A 250 -12.37 -10.84 -4.51
N TYR A 251 -13.22 -10.27 -3.62
CA TYR A 251 -12.79 -9.70 -2.34
C TYR A 251 -13.47 -10.40 -1.17
N THR A 252 -12.68 -10.65 -0.11
CA THR A 252 -13.16 -11.22 1.15
C THR A 252 -13.80 -10.19 2.07
N ASN A 253 -13.52 -8.89 1.86
CA ASN A 253 -13.81 -7.80 2.78
C ASN A 253 -13.20 -8.01 4.19
N SER A 254 -12.04 -8.65 4.21
CA SER A 254 -11.23 -8.89 5.41
C SER A 254 -9.76 -8.97 5.01
N TRP A 255 -8.86 -8.43 5.81
CA TRP A 255 -7.43 -8.60 5.61
C TRP A 255 -6.98 -10.03 5.93
N ALA A 256 -7.51 -10.60 7.01
CA ALA A 256 -7.11 -11.91 7.50
C ALA A 256 -8.33 -12.73 7.94
N SER A 257 -8.78 -13.62 7.08
CA SER A 257 -9.84 -14.59 7.37
C SER A 257 -9.59 -15.89 6.62
N PHE A 258 -9.06 -16.88 7.31
CA PHE A 258 -8.73 -18.17 6.72
C PHE A 258 -9.92 -18.79 5.96
N ASP A 259 -11.11 -18.78 6.56
CA ASP A 259 -12.29 -19.41 5.98
C ASP A 259 -12.76 -18.65 4.72
N LEU A 260 -12.83 -17.30 4.78
CA LEU A 260 -13.26 -16.50 3.63
C LEU A 260 -12.27 -16.57 2.47
N GLU A 261 -10.98 -16.56 2.75
CA GLU A 261 -9.94 -16.69 1.73
C GLU A 261 -9.96 -18.07 1.07
N LYS A 262 -10.15 -19.11 1.87
CA LYS A 262 -10.29 -20.49 1.38
C LYS A 262 -11.52 -20.64 0.50
N GLU A 263 -12.68 -20.18 0.96
CA GLU A 263 -13.94 -20.21 0.20
C GLU A 263 -13.85 -19.43 -1.12
N ALA A 264 -13.21 -18.25 -1.10
CA ALA A 264 -12.99 -17.44 -2.29
C ALA A 264 -12.09 -18.15 -3.32
N ALA A 265 -11.00 -18.77 -2.88
CA ALA A 265 -10.12 -19.55 -3.73
C ALA A 265 -10.84 -20.79 -4.31
N GLU A 266 -11.60 -21.54 -3.50
CA GLU A 266 -12.41 -22.66 -3.95
C GLU A 266 -13.45 -22.25 -5.00
N ALA A 267 -14.09 -21.09 -4.83
CA ALA A 267 -15.04 -20.55 -5.80
C ALA A 267 -14.36 -20.15 -7.12
N LEU A 268 -13.20 -19.52 -7.09
CA LEU A 268 -12.42 -19.17 -8.28
C LEU A 268 -11.94 -20.41 -9.03
N ILE A 269 -11.50 -21.45 -8.33
CA ILE A 269 -11.12 -22.74 -8.91
C ILE A 269 -12.34 -23.40 -9.58
N ALA A 270 -13.50 -23.39 -8.92
CA ALA A 270 -14.75 -23.92 -9.48
C ALA A 270 -15.22 -23.13 -10.71
N ASP A 271 -14.90 -21.83 -10.81
CA ASP A 271 -15.13 -20.98 -11.99
C ASP A 271 -14.11 -21.23 -13.12
N GLY A 272 -13.20 -22.19 -12.94
CA GLY A 272 -12.22 -22.60 -13.93
C GLY A 272 -10.93 -21.78 -13.92
N CYS A 273 -10.60 -21.10 -12.83
CA CYS A 273 -9.27 -20.54 -12.65
C CYS A 273 -8.26 -21.66 -12.41
N VAL A 274 -7.15 -21.63 -13.16
CA VAL A 274 -6.13 -22.69 -13.19
C VAL A 274 -4.88 -22.35 -12.39
N LEU A 275 -4.80 -21.15 -11.84
CA LEU A 275 -3.78 -20.65 -10.94
C LEU A 275 -4.44 -19.62 -10.02
N ILE A 276 -4.09 -19.61 -8.74
CA ILE A 276 -4.60 -18.65 -7.77
C ILE A 276 -3.48 -17.79 -7.21
N SER A 277 -3.77 -16.50 -7.01
CA SER A 277 -2.94 -15.60 -6.18
C SER A 277 -3.81 -14.86 -5.16
N GLN A 278 -3.18 -14.16 -4.22
CA GLN A 278 -3.89 -13.49 -3.14
C GLN A 278 -3.26 -12.15 -2.75
N HIS A 279 -4.08 -11.27 -2.20
CA HIS A 279 -3.71 -10.07 -1.44
C HIS A 279 -4.58 -10.00 -0.18
N ALA A 280 -4.56 -11.09 0.56
CA ALA A 280 -5.11 -11.32 1.88
C ALA A 280 -4.09 -12.17 2.64
N ASP A 281 -4.11 -12.18 3.96
CA ASP A 281 -2.92 -12.39 4.78
C ASP A 281 -2.81 -13.80 5.38
N THR A 282 -3.80 -14.71 5.09
CA THR A 282 -3.80 -16.05 5.67
C THR A 282 -3.34 -17.13 4.71
N THR A 283 -3.25 -18.34 5.23
CA THR A 283 -2.95 -19.56 4.46
C THR A 283 -4.21 -20.21 3.87
N GLY A 284 -5.36 -19.54 3.89
CA GLY A 284 -6.65 -20.09 3.41
C GLY A 284 -6.64 -20.43 1.93
N ALA A 285 -6.24 -19.47 1.07
CA ALA A 285 -6.19 -19.69 -0.37
C ALA A 285 -5.14 -20.75 -0.78
N PRO A 286 -3.89 -20.75 -0.28
CA PRO A 286 -2.93 -21.83 -0.54
C PRO A 286 -3.42 -23.20 -0.07
N THR A 287 -4.16 -23.29 1.04
CA THR A 287 -4.76 -24.54 1.51
C THR A 287 -5.79 -25.10 0.53
N ALA A 288 -6.63 -24.23 -0.03
CA ALA A 288 -7.58 -24.63 -1.09
C ALA A 288 -6.84 -25.11 -2.35
N CYS A 289 -5.78 -24.42 -2.75
CA CYS A 289 -4.97 -24.74 -3.91
C CYS A 289 -4.27 -26.10 -3.78
N GLU A 290 -3.65 -26.38 -2.64
CA GLU A 290 -3.04 -27.69 -2.38
C GLU A 290 -4.05 -28.82 -2.45
N ALA A 291 -5.24 -28.62 -1.84
CA ALA A 291 -6.31 -29.62 -1.85
C ALA A 291 -6.88 -29.88 -3.27
N ALA A 292 -6.90 -28.86 -4.12
CA ALA A 292 -7.42 -28.94 -5.48
C ALA A 292 -6.37 -29.33 -6.53
N GLY A 293 -5.08 -29.34 -6.19
CA GLY A 293 -3.98 -29.56 -7.14
C GLY A 293 -3.80 -28.39 -8.12
N VAL A 294 -4.09 -27.16 -7.69
CA VAL A 294 -4.00 -25.94 -8.50
C VAL A 294 -2.81 -25.11 -8.01
N PRO A 295 -1.87 -24.71 -8.89
CA PRO A 295 -0.73 -23.89 -8.48
C PRO A 295 -1.17 -22.55 -7.90
N CYS A 296 -0.36 -22.03 -6.94
CA CYS A 296 -0.64 -20.75 -6.33
C CYS A 296 0.62 -19.91 -6.08
N VAL A 297 0.40 -18.59 -6.02
CA VAL A 297 1.37 -17.58 -5.59
C VAL A 297 0.83 -16.90 -4.34
N GLY A 298 1.59 -16.99 -3.26
CA GLY A 298 1.20 -16.44 -1.96
C GLY A 298 1.55 -14.97 -1.76
N TYR A 299 1.40 -14.52 -0.52
CA TYR A 299 1.72 -13.17 -0.06
C TYR A 299 2.37 -13.18 1.32
N ASN A 300 3.17 -12.16 1.62
CA ASN A 300 3.89 -11.88 2.87
C ASN A 300 4.97 -12.90 3.23
N ILE A 301 4.61 -14.16 3.40
CA ILE A 301 5.49 -15.24 3.81
C ILE A 301 5.49 -16.39 2.81
N SER A 302 6.45 -17.29 2.93
CA SER A 302 6.47 -18.52 2.12
C SER A 302 5.26 -19.40 2.43
N MET A 303 4.55 -19.81 1.38
CA MET A 303 3.41 -20.73 1.48
C MET A 303 3.79 -22.19 1.19
N ILE A 304 5.07 -22.50 1.02
CA ILE A 304 5.54 -23.87 0.69
C ILE A 304 5.19 -24.86 1.82
N ALA A 305 5.25 -24.44 3.08
CA ALA A 305 4.86 -25.31 4.18
C ALA A 305 3.36 -25.67 4.18
N THR A 306 2.52 -24.77 3.68
CA THR A 306 1.06 -24.96 3.58
C THR A 306 0.66 -25.70 2.31
N ALA A 307 1.30 -25.37 1.19
CA ALA A 307 1.00 -25.94 -0.14
C ALA A 307 2.30 -26.45 -0.80
N PRO A 308 2.87 -27.54 -0.27
CA PRO A 308 4.21 -28.00 -0.67
C PRO A 308 4.31 -28.42 -2.14
N THR A 309 3.19 -28.78 -2.79
CA THR A 309 3.16 -29.20 -4.19
C THR A 309 2.61 -28.12 -5.13
N GLN A 310 1.94 -27.09 -4.61
CA GLN A 310 1.24 -26.10 -5.42
C GLN A 310 1.75 -24.67 -5.25
N ALA A 311 2.32 -24.29 -4.10
CA ALA A 311 2.89 -22.97 -3.91
C ALA A 311 4.16 -22.80 -4.76
N LEU A 312 4.17 -21.77 -5.62
CA LEU A 312 5.31 -21.45 -6.49
C LEU A 312 6.32 -20.56 -5.77
N THR A 313 5.86 -19.49 -5.18
CA THR A 313 6.57 -18.47 -4.39
C THR A 313 5.51 -17.57 -3.74
N SER A 314 5.94 -16.51 -3.04
CA SER A 314 5.07 -15.43 -2.56
C SER A 314 5.70 -14.07 -2.86
N ALA A 315 4.91 -13.07 -3.25
CA ALA A 315 5.33 -11.68 -3.15
C ALA A 315 5.51 -11.31 -1.66
N SER A 316 6.56 -10.60 -1.32
CA SER A 316 6.90 -10.31 0.07
C SER A 316 7.57 -8.96 0.23
N ILE A 317 7.28 -8.29 1.32
CA ILE A 317 7.96 -7.08 1.76
C ILE A 317 9.06 -7.46 2.75
N ASN A 318 10.22 -6.82 2.61
CA ASN A 318 11.28 -6.85 3.60
C ASN A 318 11.26 -5.55 4.41
N TRP A 319 10.61 -5.57 5.56
CA TRP A 319 10.47 -4.41 6.44
C TRP A 319 11.77 -3.97 7.13
N GLY A 320 12.79 -4.86 7.14
CA GLY A 320 14.07 -4.63 7.80
C GLY A 320 14.80 -3.34 7.41
N PRO A 321 14.90 -2.98 6.12
CA PRO A 321 15.55 -1.75 5.68
C PRO A 321 14.97 -0.49 6.32
N TYR A 322 13.64 -0.30 6.27
CA TYR A 322 13.00 0.87 6.88
C TYR A 322 13.17 0.91 8.39
N VAL A 323 12.84 -0.19 9.09
CA VAL A 323 12.89 -0.22 10.55
C VAL A 323 14.34 0.01 11.04
N THR A 324 15.34 -0.55 10.33
CA THR A 324 16.76 -0.30 10.63
C THR A 324 17.12 1.18 10.40
N TYR A 325 16.71 1.75 9.26
CA TYR A 325 16.95 3.16 8.94
C TYR A 325 16.34 4.09 10.00
N ALA A 326 15.08 3.93 10.34
CA ALA A 326 14.39 4.80 11.27
C ALA A 326 14.99 4.72 12.69
N VAL A 327 15.31 3.52 13.17
CA VAL A 327 15.97 3.33 14.48
C VAL A 327 17.40 3.85 14.48
N GLN A 328 18.17 3.65 13.39
CA GLN A 328 19.52 4.23 13.26
C GLN A 328 19.47 5.77 13.29
N SER A 329 18.44 6.37 12.65
CA SER A 329 18.27 7.84 12.69
C SER A 329 18.10 8.36 14.12
N ILE A 330 17.38 7.64 15.00
CA ILE A 330 17.27 7.99 16.41
C ILE A 330 18.64 7.92 17.13
N ILE A 331 19.41 6.86 16.85
CA ILE A 331 20.76 6.71 17.43
C ILE A 331 21.67 7.86 16.99
N ASP A 332 21.62 8.23 15.71
CA ASP A 332 22.49 9.24 15.10
C ASP A 332 22.00 10.67 15.36
N GLY A 333 20.76 10.86 15.82
CA GLY A 333 20.13 12.17 15.98
C GLY A 333 19.81 12.83 14.63
N THR A 334 19.56 12.05 13.59
CA THR A 334 19.17 12.52 12.26
C THR A 334 17.65 12.46 12.08
N GLU A 335 17.11 13.28 11.18
CA GLU A 335 15.69 13.28 10.88
C GLU A 335 15.28 12.00 10.14
N ILE A 336 14.10 11.45 10.51
CA ILE A 336 13.43 10.40 9.74
C ILE A 336 12.61 11.10 8.66
N VAL A 337 12.65 10.58 7.42
CA VAL A 337 11.79 11.11 6.35
C VAL A 337 10.31 10.95 6.70
N VAL A 338 9.50 11.93 6.31
CA VAL A 338 8.07 11.97 6.66
C VAL A 338 7.30 10.83 5.99
N ASP A 339 7.70 10.49 4.76
CA ASP A 339 7.07 9.42 3.99
C ASP A 339 8.16 8.66 3.23
N TRP A 340 8.27 7.35 3.48
CA TRP A 340 9.35 6.50 2.96
C TRP A 340 8.79 5.40 2.08
N CYS A 341 9.29 5.31 0.84
CA CYS A 341 8.99 4.23 -0.08
C CYS A 341 10.25 3.82 -0.84
N HIS A 342 10.57 2.53 -0.82
CA HIS A 342 11.66 1.92 -1.58
C HIS A 342 11.27 0.50 -1.99
N GLY A 343 11.99 -0.05 -2.98
CA GLY A 343 11.70 -1.33 -3.59
C GLY A 343 12.89 -2.29 -3.62
N TYR A 344 13.02 -3.03 -4.71
CA TYR A 344 14.10 -4.00 -4.92
C TYR A 344 15.50 -3.39 -4.83
N ALA A 345 15.67 -2.15 -5.31
CA ALA A 345 16.99 -1.49 -5.35
C ALA A 345 17.60 -1.34 -3.94
N GLU A 346 16.76 -1.10 -2.94
CA GLU A 346 17.15 -0.94 -1.53
C GLU A 346 16.93 -2.23 -0.72
N GLY A 347 16.49 -3.31 -1.38
CA GLY A 347 16.20 -4.59 -0.74
C GLY A 347 14.96 -4.58 0.15
N ALA A 348 14.03 -3.65 -0.09
CA ALA A 348 12.78 -3.54 0.65
C ALA A 348 11.69 -4.47 0.11
N ASP A 349 11.82 -4.94 -1.12
CA ASP A 349 10.94 -5.92 -1.73
C ASP A 349 11.68 -7.20 -2.11
N LYS A 350 10.95 -8.29 -2.18
CA LYS A 350 11.47 -9.61 -2.59
C LYS A 350 10.33 -10.55 -2.97
N VAL A 351 10.64 -11.62 -3.68
CA VAL A 351 9.84 -12.85 -3.64
C VAL A 351 10.44 -13.81 -2.61
N THR A 352 9.61 -14.66 -2.02
CA THR A 352 10.11 -15.73 -1.15
C THR A 352 10.86 -16.77 -2.00
N GLU A 353 11.46 -17.77 -1.36
CA GLU A 353 12.13 -18.86 -2.08
C GLU A 353 11.18 -19.48 -3.12
N LEU A 354 11.75 -19.82 -4.28
CA LEU A 354 11.07 -20.58 -5.31
C LEU A 354 10.90 -22.03 -4.87
N ASN A 355 9.71 -22.60 -5.01
CA ASN A 355 9.48 -24.02 -4.82
C ASN A 355 9.99 -24.80 -6.05
N GLU A 356 11.20 -25.28 -6.00
CA GLU A 356 11.84 -26.01 -7.11
C GLU A 356 11.03 -27.23 -7.58
N ALA A 357 10.14 -27.78 -6.73
CA ALA A 357 9.29 -28.91 -7.09
C ALA A 357 8.04 -28.49 -7.86
N ALA A 358 7.68 -27.21 -7.85
CA ALA A 358 6.43 -26.70 -8.41
C ALA A 358 6.60 -25.67 -9.53
N VAL A 359 7.70 -24.89 -9.52
CA VAL A 359 7.96 -23.88 -10.56
C VAL A 359 8.37 -24.49 -11.89
N ALA A 360 8.09 -23.79 -12.99
CA ALA A 360 8.52 -24.18 -14.33
C ALA A 360 10.05 -24.10 -14.48
N ALA A 361 10.58 -24.87 -15.42
CA ALA A 361 12.02 -24.83 -15.72
C ALA A 361 12.46 -23.43 -16.20
N GLY A 362 13.62 -22.96 -15.73
CA GLY A 362 14.19 -21.65 -16.08
C GLY A 362 13.60 -20.47 -15.28
N THR A 363 12.70 -20.72 -14.31
CA THR A 363 12.07 -19.66 -13.51
C THR A 363 13.11 -18.87 -12.70
N ALA A 364 14.08 -19.53 -12.10
CA ALA A 364 15.08 -18.84 -11.26
C ALA A 364 15.95 -17.86 -12.05
N GLU A 365 16.31 -18.20 -13.29
CA GLU A 365 17.06 -17.34 -14.21
C GLU A 365 16.19 -16.15 -14.65
N LYS A 366 14.90 -16.39 -14.96
CA LYS A 366 13.97 -15.36 -15.38
C LYS A 366 13.66 -14.36 -14.25
N VAL A 367 13.48 -14.83 -13.03
CA VAL A 367 13.32 -13.97 -11.85
C VAL A 367 14.51 -13.03 -11.70
N LYS A 368 15.74 -13.53 -11.74
CA LYS A 368 16.94 -12.70 -11.64
C LYS A 368 17.05 -11.66 -12.77
N GLU A 369 16.68 -12.03 -13.98
CA GLU A 369 16.65 -11.11 -15.13
C GLU A 369 15.69 -9.95 -14.87
N VAL A 370 14.47 -10.27 -14.41
CA VAL A 370 13.41 -9.27 -14.16
C VAL A 370 13.76 -8.38 -12.96
N GLU A 371 14.25 -8.96 -11.86
CA GLU A 371 14.73 -8.20 -10.70
C GLU A 371 15.83 -7.21 -11.10
N ALA A 372 16.81 -7.66 -11.90
CA ALA A 372 17.88 -6.79 -12.38
C ALA A 372 17.33 -5.64 -13.24
N ALA A 373 16.34 -5.89 -14.10
CA ALA A 373 15.72 -4.86 -14.94
C ALA A 373 14.86 -3.86 -14.14
N ILE A 374 14.24 -4.29 -13.04
CA ILE A 374 13.57 -3.40 -12.08
C ILE A 374 14.62 -2.52 -11.38
N ILE A 375 15.66 -3.13 -10.83
CA ILE A 375 16.73 -2.44 -10.08
C ILE A 375 17.45 -1.40 -10.93
N ASP A 376 17.74 -1.69 -12.20
CA ASP A 376 18.42 -0.74 -13.09
C ASP A 376 17.44 0.26 -13.76
N GLY A 377 16.13 0.13 -13.52
CA GLY A 377 15.08 1.00 -14.01
C GLY A 377 14.73 0.83 -15.50
N SER A 378 15.27 -0.19 -16.16
CA SER A 378 14.95 -0.49 -17.58
C SER A 378 13.56 -1.11 -17.75
N LEU A 379 13.00 -1.69 -16.68
CA LEU A 379 11.63 -2.17 -16.62
C LEU A 379 10.80 -1.24 -15.74
N LYS A 380 9.73 -0.69 -16.31
CA LYS A 380 8.69 0.03 -15.58
C LYS A 380 7.46 -0.87 -15.47
N VAL A 381 7.09 -1.25 -14.25
CA VAL A 381 5.99 -2.20 -13.99
C VAL A 381 4.68 -1.71 -14.61
N PHE A 382 4.37 -0.44 -14.48
CA PHE A 382 3.15 0.17 -15.02
C PHE A 382 3.39 0.96 -16.32
N ASP A 383 4.26 0.44 -17.20
CA ASP A 383 4.42 0.99 -18.57
C ASP A 383 3.06 1.00 -19.27
N THR A 384 2.61 2.17 -19.73
CA THR A 384 1.29 2.35 -20.35
C THR A 384 1.15 1.65 -21.69
N ALA A 385 2.24 1.23 -22.32
CA ALA A 385 2.20 0.40 -23.51
C ALA A 385 1.82 -1.07 -23.22
N ALA A 386 1.91 -1.52 -21.97
CA ALA A 386 1.64 -2.90 -21.57
C ALA A 386 0.17 -3.16 -21.23
N TRP A 387 -0.68 -2.15 -21.10
CA TRP A 387 -2.07 -2.29 -20.69
C TRP A 387 -3.00 -1.26 -21.34
N THR A 388 -4.31 -1.57 -21.33
CA THR A 388 -5.35 -0.70 -21.89
C THR A 388 -6.55 -0.66 -20.93
N VAL A 389 -7.40 0.34 -21.11
CA VAL A 389 -8.72 0.46 -20.47
C VAL A 389 -9.75 0.64 -21.57
N ASN A 390 -10.68 -0.29 -21.72
CA ASN A 390 -11.68 -0.33 -22.80
C ASN A 390 -11.01 -0.28 -24.21
N GLY A 391 -9.86 -0.92 -24.36
CA GLY A 391 -9.10 -0.98 -25.61
C GLY A 391 -8.23 0.25 -25.91
N GLU A 392 -8.18 1.23 -25.02
CA GLU A 392 -7.40 2.45 -25.21
C GLU A 392 -6.26 2.56 -24.20
N THR A 393 -5.07 3.01 -24.66
CA THR A 393 -3.95 3.33 -23.79
C THR A 393 -4.20 4.67 -23.10
N LEU A 394 -4.11 4.71 -21.78
CA LEU A 394 -4.19 5.96 -21.03
C LEU A 394 -2.88 6.75 -21.17
N THR A 395 -3.02 8.05 -21.36
CA THR A 395 -1.89 8.99 -21.45
C THR A 395 -1.86 10.00 -20.30
N THR A 396 -2.92 10.04 -19.50
CA THR A 396 -3.06 10.91 -18.32
C THR A 396 -3.90 10.19 -17.28
N TYR A 397 -3.57 10.41 -16.00
CA TYR A 397 -4.38 9.99 -14.87
C TYR A 397 -4.16 10.94 -13.70
N GLU A 398 -5.10 11.85 -13.49
CA GLU A 398 -5.04 12.82 -12.39
C GLU A 398 -5.85 12.33 -11.19
N LYS A 399 -5.26 12.37 -10.01
CA LYS A 399 -5.92 12.07 -8.74
C LYS A 399 -5.43 13.05 -7.67
N ASN A 400 -6.34 13.74 -6.99
CA ASN A 400 -6.03 14.72 -5.94
C ASN A 400 -5.06 15.84 -6.38
N GLY A 401 -5.11 16.26 -7.65
CA GLY A 401 -4.23 17.30 -8.20
C GLY A 401 -2.83 16.81 -8.60
N ILE A 402 -2.58 15.51 -8.57
CA ILE A 402 -1.33 14.88 -9.00
C ILE A 402 -1.60 14.13 -10.31
N GLU A 403 -0.79 14.42 -11.34
CA GLU A 403 -0.77 13.65 -12.59
C GLU A 403 0.15 12.43 -12.40
N TYR A 404 -0.42 11.25 -12.46
CA TYR A 404 0.32 9.99 -12.22
C TYR A 404 0.88 9.36 -13.49
N ILE A 405 0.41 9.74 -14.69
CA ILE A 405 0.94 9.20 -15.96
C ILE A 405 1.77 10.26 -16.66
N SER A 406 3.07 10.05 -16.69
CA SER A 406 4.02 10.81 -17.49
C SER A 406 5.13 9.89 -17.98
N ASP A 407 5.92 10.34 -18.97
CA ASP A 407 7.07 9.59 -19.51
C ASP A 407 6.76 8.15 -19.96
N GLY A 408 5.48 7.85 -20.22
CA GLY A 408 5.01 6.56 -20.73
C GLY A 408 4.71 5.51 -19.66
N TYR A 409 4.68 5.86 -18.36
CA TYR A 409 4.29 4.93 -17.32
C TYR A 409 3.50 5.62 -16.19
N PHE A 410 2.84 4.84 -15.36
CA PHE A 410 2.17 5.32 -14.15
C PHE A 410 3.18 5.31 -12.99
N HIS A 411 3.35 6.47 -12.35
CA HIS A 411 4.32 6.71 -11.27
C HIS A 411 3.78 6.24 -9.92
N GLU A 412 3.66 4.92 -9.77
CA GLU A 412 3.18 4.31 -8.55
C GLU A 412 4.16 4.52 -7.40
N SER A 413 3.64 4.97 -6.25
CA SER A 413 4.42 5.20 -5.01
C SER A 413 5.59 6.20 -5.13
N GLU A 414 5.67 6.98 -6.22
CA GLU A 414 6.72 7.99 -6.38
C GLU A 414 6.36 9.34 -5.71
N PHE A 415 5.07 9.60 -5.46
CA PHE A 415 4.60 10.83 -4.83
C PHE A 415 4.22 10.65 -3.36
N ALA A 416 3.92 9.43 -2.95
CA ALA A 416 3.65 9.03 -1.58
C ALA A 416 3.94 7.54 -1.44
N SER A 417 4.23 7.05 -0.22
CA SER A 417 4.45 5.63 0.03
C SER A 417 3.18 4.80 -0.18
N ALA A 418 2.01 5.39 0.11
CA ALA A 418 0.72 4.76 -0.12
C ALA A 418 0.46 4.53 -1.61
N PRO A 419 0.10 3.30 -2.02
CA PRO A 419 -0.21 2.98 -3.41
C PRO A 419 -1.34 3.84 -3.99
N ALA A 420 -1.19 4.25 -5.25
CA ALA A 420 -2.10 5.16 -5.94
C ALA A 420 -2.88 4.52 -7.08
N PHE A 421 -2.36 3.44 -7.67
CA PHE A 421 -2.95 2.78 -8.84
C PHE A 421 -4.26 2.07 -8.47
N ASP A 422 -5.38 2.59 -8.96
CA ASP A 422 -6.73 2.07 -8.70
C ASP A 422 -7.54 1.83 -9.99
N ILE A 423 -6.84 1.62 -11.10
CA ILE A 423 -7.41 1.44 -12.44
C ILE A 423 -7.65 -0.04 -12.71
N LEU A 424 -8.87 -0.38 -13.11
CA LEU A 424 -9.17 -1.72 -13.62
C LEU A 424 -8.80 -1.79 -15.12
N ILE A 425 -7.78 -2.55 -15.45
CA ILE A 425 -7.28 -2.69 -16.83
C ILE A 425 -7.95 -3.84 -17.58
N ASP A 426 -7.86 -3.82 -18.91
CA ASP A 426 -8.40 -4.89 -19.75
C ASP A 426 -7.72 -6.24 -19.49
N GLY A 427 -8.53 -7.30 -19.45
CA GLY A 427 -8.10 -8.65 -19.13
C GLY A 427 -8.31 -9.04 -17.67
N ILE A 428 -8.66 -8.07 -16.81
CA ILE A 428 -9.06 -8.30 -15.42
C ILE A 428 -10.57 -8.14 -15.30
N THR A 429 -11.23 -9.10 -14.65
CA THR A 429 -12.66 -9.05 -14.33
C THR A 429 -12.85 -9.02 -12.82
N ASP A 430 -13.46 -7.95 -12.31
CA ASP A 430 -13.90 -7.85 -10.93
C ASP A 430 -15.28 -8.54 -10.80
N LEU A 431 -15.33 -9.67 -10.11
CA LEU A 431 -16.55 -10.49 -9.95
C LEU A 431 -17.55 -9.89 -8.94
N THR A 432 -17.21 -8.80 -8.28
CA THR A 432 -18.06 -8.14 -7.28
C THR A 432 -18.84 -6.95 -7.84
N LYS A 433 -18.58 -6.59 -9.11
CA LYS A 433 -19.24 -5.47 -9.84
C LYS A 433 -20.33 -5.94 -10.77
#